data_69afcc2df166abf205496cf528c52f53
#
_entry.id   69afcc2df166abf205496cf528c52f53
#
_cell.length_a   1.000
_cell.length_b   1.000
_cell.length_c   1.000
_cell.angle_alpha   90.00
_cell.angle_beta   90.00
_cell.angle_gamma   90.00
#
_symmetry.space_group_name_H-M   'P 1'
#
loop_
_entity.id
_entity.type
_entity.pdbx_description
1 polymer ?
#
loop_
_entity_poly.entity_id
_entity_poly.type
_entity_poly.pdbx_seq_one_letter_code
_entity_poly.pdbx_strand_id
1 'polypeptide(L)'
;MFNMKKIIQLLTTCREQLRRPRSLFAFSCIVSLATLLLYNLPFFHYVATHTNEDTLGRIFLLTSLVVLMLVVNFLMTYLTLFLLRVVGRILLAVLAVINATAVYFIYTYSVIIDATTIENVFNTRYSEASGFFSGPLWITILAIGVLPALYCLFRPVIYSTVRRFTVFSVTSLILIVLVSLANINQTLFISQHDTELGALLQPWSYLVNTCRIASLNHDEQAEEIKLPDGRITDNRKAVVVLVIGESARKANFQLYGYRRNTNPLLSRQKDLKVFHANACATYTTAGTKAILEPKATDELYELLPNYAFRTGVDVSWRTSNWGEPPIHISEYVTDDELSTRYPDADSRYDGILFAGLRQRILSSTSRKVLIILHTSTSHGPNYSVKYPEQFQVFKPVAKSVEEGQKNLPMLVNAYDNTILYTDYLLSNLIDTLRSMTDWRSALFFVSDHGESLGENNIFMHGLPMKLAPKVQYEIPFLVWTSPGFRNYKRTSRQSEPSDDTLPAVLDQHYVFHSVLNLLSVESPAYDKTHDIFK
;
A
#
# COMPACT_ATOMS: atom_id res chain seq x y z
N MET A 1 -6.81 -24.32 44.72
CA MET A 1 -5.98 -23.38 45.47
C MET A 1 -4.56 -23.39 44.88
N PHE A 2 -4.24 -22.46 43.98
CA PHE A 2 -2.92 -22.37 43.38
C PHE A 2 -1.89 -22.08 44.48
N ASN A 3 -0.84 -22.90 44.54
CA ASN A 3 0.14 -22.86 45.61
C ASN A 3 1.08 -21.63 45.43
N MET A 4 0.67 -20.48 45.97
CA MET A 4 1.36 -19.19 45.92
C MET A 4 2.84 -19.28 46.32
N LYS A 5 3.21 -20.19 47.25
CA LYS A 5 4.61 -20.45 47.63
C LYS A 5 5.43 -21.04 46.48
N LYS A 6 4.85 -21.94 45.66
CA LYS A 6 5.54 -22.49 44.48
C LYS A 6 5.75 -21.42 43.38
N ILE A 7 4.76 -20.52 43.20
CA ILE A 7 4.90 -19.43 42.21
C ILE A 7 5.99 -18.46 42.67
N ILE A 8 6.01 -18.05 43.95
CA ILE A 8 7.04 -17.15 44.51
C ILE A 8 8.43 -17.80 44.42
N GLN A 9 8.54 -19.09 44.70
CA GLN A 9 9.80 -19.83 44.59
C GLN A 9 10.26 -19.92 43.13
N LEU A 10 9.36 -20.15 42.20
CA LEU A 10 9.66 -20.15 40.75
C LEU A 10 10.12 -18.76 40.29
N LEU A 11 9.44 -17.70 40.70
CA LEU A 11 9.80 -16.32 40.34
C LEU A 11 11.15 -15.90 40.96
N THR A 12 11.46 -16.29 42.19
CA THR A 12 12.77 -16.05 42.82
C THR A 12 13.87 -16.81 42.11
N THR A 13 13.67 -18.08 41.77
CA THR A 13 14.63 -18.89 41.02
C THR A 13 14.87 -18.33 39.60
N CYS A 14 13.80 -17.93 38.88
CA CYS A 14 13.91 -17.24 37.59
C CYS A 14 14.69 -15.92 37.72
N ARG A 15 14.41 -15.12 38.73
CA ARG A 15 15.12 -13.84 38.99
C ARG A 15 16.61 -14.07 39.29
N GLU A 16 16.96 -15.08 40.09
CA GLU A 16 18.36 -15.43 40.34
C GLU A 16 19.06 -15.96 39.08
N GLN A 17 18.39 -16.80 38.31
CA GLN A 17 18.88 -17.28 37.03
C GLN A 17 19.11 -16.13 36.02
N LEU A 18 18.20 -15.17 35.96
CA LEU A 18 18.32 -13.98 35.13
C LEU A 18 19.46 -13.04 35.55
N ARG A 19 19.87 -13.04 36.81
CA ARG A 19 20.99 -12.25 37.32
C ARG A 19 22.37 -12.86 37.09
N ARG A 20 22.47 -14.15 36.77
CA ARG A 20 23.75 -14.78 36.47
C ARG A 20 24.32 -14.28 35.15
N PRO A 21 25.55 -13.75 35.12
CA PRO A 21 26.13 -13.24 33.89
C PRO A 21 26.32 -14.33 32.84
N ARG A 22 26.14 -14.00 31.57
CA ARG A 22 26.43 -14.88 30.43
C ARG A 22 27.65 -14.39 29.67
N SER A 23 28.47 -15.31 29.15
CA SER A 23 29.50 -14.89 28.18
C SER A 23 28.84 -14.28 26.95
N LEU A 24 29.53 -13.32 26.30
CA LEU A 24 29.06 -12.71 25.06
C LEU A 24 28.71 -13.77 24.00
N PHE A 25 29.54 -14.84 23.91
CA PHE A 25 29.25 -16.00 23.03
C PHE A 25 27.87 -16.62 23.33
N ALA A 26 27.65 -17.03 24.57
CA ALA A 26 26.40 -17.69 24.96
C ALA A 26 25.19 -16.77 24.83
N PHE A 27 25.38 -15.49 25.12
CA PHE A 27 24.32 -14.48 24.92
C PHE A 27 23.94 -14.36 23.44
N SER A 28 24.92 -14.22 22.55
CA SER A 28 24.69 -14.13 21.10
C SER A 28 24.05 -15.40 20.53
N CYS A 29 24.45 -16.59 20.99
CA CYS A 29 23.78 -17.85 20.61
C CYS A 29 22.30 -17.85 21.01
N ILE A 30 21.97 -17.41 22.23
CA ILE A 30 20.58 -17.39 22.73
C ILE A 30 19.74 -16.39 21.92
N VAL A 31 20.26 -15.19 21.66
CA VAL A 31 19.55 -14.17 20.85
C VAL A 31 19.34 -14.67 19.43
N SER A 32 20.35 -15.29 18.80
CA SER A 32 20.23 -15.82 17.43
C SER A 32 19.22 -16.97 17.35
N LEU A 33 19.23 -17.87 18.33
CA LEU A 33 18.24 -18.95 18.39
C LEU A 33 16.83 -18.41 18.63
N ALA A 34 16.67 -17.42 19.52
CA ALA A 34 15.39 -16.75 19.74
C ALA A 34 14.90 -16.05 18.45
N THR A 35 15.78 -15.35 17.74
CA THR A 35 15.45 -14.70 16.46
C THR A 35 14.97 -15.72 15.43
N LEU A 36 15.65 -16.87 15.32
CA LEU A 36 15.24 -17.94 14.43
C LEU A 36 13.84 -18.47 14.78
N LEU A 37 13.63 -18.84 16.05
CA LEU A 37 12.43 -19.56 16.47
C LEU A 37 11.19 -18.66 16.62
N LEU A 38 11.39 -17.40 17.01
CA LEU A 38 10.28 -16.49 17.26
C LEU A 38 9.85 -15.70 16.01
N TYR A 39 10.79 -15.41 15.10
CA TYR A 39 10.51 -14.45 14.04
C TYR A 39 10.65 -14.98 12.62
N ASN A 40 11.33 -16.13 12.41
CA ASN A 40 11.65 -16.62 11.06
C ASN A 40 10.90 -17.90 10.65
N LEU A 41 9.89 -18.33 11.39
CA LEU A 41 9.07 -19.47 11.00
C LEU A 41 8.34 -19.27 9.66
N PRO A 42 7.80 -18.07 9.33
CA PRO A 42 7.19 -17.82 8.02
C PRO A 42 8.17 -18.04 6.86
N PHE A 43 9.42 -17.61 7.00
CA PHE A 43 10.47 -17.83 6.01
C PHE A 43 10.69 -19.35 5.75
N PHE A 44 10.83 -20.15 6.80
CA PHE A 44 11.01 -21.59 6.65
C PHE A 44 9.77 -22.30 6.11
N HIS A 45 8.59 -21.84 6.47
CA HIS A 45 7.34 -22.34 5.90
C HIS A 45 7.29 -22.08 4.38
N TYR A 46 7.64 -20.87 3.95
CA TYR A 46 7.70 -20.52 2.53
C TYR A 46 8.69 -21.41 1.76
N VAL A 47 9.92 -21.54 2.24
CA VAL A 47 10.92 -22.41 1.60
C VAL A 47 10.42 -23.86 1.51
N ALA A 48 9.85 -24.41 2.59
CA ALA A 48 9.38 -25.79 2.64
C ALA A 48 8.24 -26.09 1.64
N THR A 49 7.42 -25.06 1.32
CA THR A 49 6.24 -25.21 0.44
C THR A 49 6.52 -24.90 -1.02
N HIS A 50 7.57 -24.11 -1.33
CA HIS A 50 7.86 -23.64 -2.69
C HIS A 50 9.11 -24.27 -3.33
N THR A 51 9.91 -25.01 -2.57
CA THR A 51 11.04 -25.73 -3.16
C THR A 51 10.57 -26.95 -3.96
N ASN A 52 11.14 -27.13 -5.15
CA ASN A 52 10.91 -28.28 -6.02
C ASN A 52 11.83 -29.47 -5.70
N GLU A 53 12.66 -29.39 -4.65
CA GLU A 53 13.55 -30.43 -4.24
C GLU A 53 12.80 -31.69 -3.74
N ASP A 54 13.41 -32.85 -3.92
CA ASP A 54 12.95 -34.08 -3.28
C ASP A 54 13.02 -33.98 -1.74
N THR A 55 12.56 -35.00 -1.05
CA THR A 55 12.51 -34.98 0.43
C THR A 55 13.89 -34.76 1.06
N LEU A 56 14.95 -35.40 0.52
CA LEU A 56 16.29 -35.25 1.05
C LEU A 56 16.91 -33.91 0.73
N GLY A 57 16.75 -33.42 -0.50
CA GLY A 57 17.18 -32.07 -0.93
C GLY A 57 16.51 -30.98 -0.12
N ARG A 58 15.19 -31.10 0.14
CA ARG A 58 14.43 -30.18 0.99
C ARG A 58 14.94 -30.14 2.43
N ILE A 59 15.21 -31.31 3.04
CA ILE A 59 15.77 -31.37 4.39
C ILE A 59 17.17 -30.74 4.42
N PHE A 60 18.00 -31.03 3.41
CA PHE A 60 19.34 -30.44 3.29
C PHE A 60 19.26 -28.90 3.15
N LEU A 61 18.42 -28.38 2.25
CA LEU A 61 18.23 -26.95 2.06
C LEU A 61 17.76 -26.25 3.34
N LEU A 62 16.70 -26.77 3.98
CA LEU A 62 16.16 -26.20 5.21
C LEU A 62 17.21 -26.21 6.35
N THR A 63 17.95 -27.32 6.52
CA THR A 63 18.99 -27.43 7.54
C THR A 63 20.13 -26.44 7.26
N SER A 64 20.54 -26.31 6.02
CA SER A 64 21.58 -25.35 5.59
C SER A 64 21.18 -23.92 5.87
N LEU A 65 19.92 -23.54 5.53
CA LEU A 65 19.37 -22.21 5.79
C LEU A 65 19.24 -21.92 7.30
N VAL A 66 18.86 -22.92 8.12
CA VAL A 66 18.86 -22.80 9.59
C VAL A 66 20.27 -22.50 10.10
N VAL A 67 21.28 -23.25 9.66
CA VAL A 67 22.68 -23.05 10.06
C VAL A 67 23.15 -21.65 9.60
N LEU A 68 22.90 -21.29 8.35
CA LEU A 68 23.29 -20.00 7.80
C LEU A 68 22.68 -18.85 8.60
N MET A 69 21.38 -18.89 8.85
CA MET A 69 20.66 -17.88 9.62
C MET A 69 21.15 -17.76 11.05
N LEU A 70 21.40 -18.91 11.74
CA LEU A 70 21.96 -18.89 13.08
C LEU A 70 23.34 -18.25 13.11
N VAL A 71 24.21 -18.59 12.16
CA VAL A 71 25.59 -18.07 12.11
C VAL A 71 25.60 -16.57 11.76
N VAL A 72 24.80 -16.14 10.79
CA VAL A 72 24.69 -14.71 10.41
C VAL A 72 24.15 -13.89 11.58
N ASN A 73 23.04 -14.29 12.19
CA ASN A 73 22.48 -13.60 13.34
C ASN A 73 23.38 -13.62 14.56
N PHE A 74 24.11 -14.75 14.78
CA PHE A 74 25.15 -14.84 15.82
C PHE A 74 26.25 -13.81 15.57
N LEU A 75 26.81 -13.79 14.37
CA LEU A 75 27.92 -12.89 14.01
C LEU A 75 27.50 -11.43 14.20
N MET A 76 26.33 -11.05 13.70
CA MET A 76 25.81 -9.68 13.80
C MET A 76 25.53 -9.28 15.25
N THR A 77 24.90 -10.15 16.05
CA THR A 77 24.68 -9.91 17.48
C THR A 77 26.00 -9.78 18.23
N TYR A 78 26.97 -10.66 17.92
CA TYR A 78 28.25 -10.71 18.56
C TYR A 78 29.11 -9.47 18.26
N LEU A 79 29.12 -9.02 16.98
CA LEU A 79 29.77 -7.78 16.53
C LEU A 79 29.14 -6.56 17.21
N THR A 80 27.80 -6.44 17.13
CA THR A 80 27.05 -5.32 17.69
C THR A 80 27.32 -5.16 19.18
N LEU A 81 27.27 -6.23 19.95
CA LEU A 81 27.52 -6.16 21.39
C LEU A 81 28.99 -5.98 21.74
N PHE A 82 29.92 -6.52 20.96
CA PHE A 82 31.35 -6.31 21.19
C PHE A 82 31.76 -4.87 20.97
N LEU A 83 31.25 -4.25 19.89
CA LEU A 83 31.61 -2.88 19.50
C LEU A 83 30.81 -1.82 20.28
N LEU A 84 29.49 -2.00 20.41
CA LEU A 84 28.58 -0.97 20.91
C LEU A 84 28.11 -1.21 22.36
N ARG A 85 28.44 -2.35 22.96
CA ARG A 85 28.12 -2.68 24.35
C ARG A 85 26.68 -2.34 24.77
N VAL A 86 26.49 -1.27 25.56
CA VAL A 86 25.17 -0.86 26.07
C VAL A 86 24.24 -0.42 24.94
N VAL A 87 24.74 0.36 24.00
CA VAL A 87 23.97 0.81 22.82
C VAL A 87 23.53 -0.41 21.99
N GLY A 88 24.42 -1.41 21.81
CA GLY A 88 24.08 -2.66 21.13
C GLY A 88 22.94 -3.43 21.80
N ARG A 89 22.87 -3.42 23.15
CA ARG A 89 21.76 -4.03 23.90
C ARG A 89 20.43 -3.32 23.66
N ILE A 90 20.46 -1.97 23.60
CA ILE A 90 19.29 -1.16 23.31
C ILE A 90 18.83 -1.45 21.87
N LEU A 91 19.75 -1.50 20.91
CA LEU A 91 19.44 -1.85 19.52
C LEU A 91 18.76 -3.23 19.42
N LEU A 92 19.31 -4.25 20.05
CA LEU A 92 18.72 -5.59 20.06
C LEU A 92 17.33 -5.63 20.71
N ALA A 93 17.10 -4.82 21.75
CA ALA A 93 15.80 -4.71 22.39
C ALA A 93 14.77 -4.05 21.47
N VAL A 94 15.15 -2.99 20.77
CA VAL A 94 14.29 -2.32 19.77
C VAL A 94 13.98 -3.28 18.62
N LEU A 95 14.99 -3.96 18.09
CA LEU A 95 14.80 -4.96 17.02
C LEU A 95 13.85 -6.10 17.45
N ALA A 96 13.87 -6.53 18.70
CA ALA A 96 12.95 -7.57 19.19
C ALA A 96 11.49 -7.11 19.14
N VAL A 97 11.20 -5.84 19.46
CA VAL A 97 9.85 -5.27 19.38
C VAL A 97 9.41 -5.10 17.92
N ILE A 98 10.29 -4.61 17.06
CA ILE A 98 10.01 -4.45 15.62
C ILE A 98 9.76 -5.82 14.98
N ASN A 99 10.59 -6.83 15.26
CA ASN A 99 10.41 -8.19 14.77
C ASN A 99 9.05 -8.78 15.19
N ALA A 100 8.64 -8.58 16.43
CA ALA A 100 7.34 -9.06 16.92
C ALA A 100 6.18 -8.41 16.16
N THR A 101 6.29 -7.11 15.89
CA THR A 101 5.32 -6.38 15.07
C THR A 101 5.30 -6.91 13.64
N ALA A 102 6.46 -7.04 12.99
CA ALA A 102 6.57 -7.55 11.62
C ALA A 102 5.96 -8.95 11.49
N VAL A 103 6.29 -9.85 12.41
CA VAL A 103 5.74 -11.23 12.43
C VAL A 103 4.23 -11.23 12.63
N TYR A 104 3.69 -10.35 13.47
CA TYR A 104 2.24 -10.21 13.62
C TYR A 104 1.58 -9.86 12.28
N PHE A 105 2.10 -8.88 11.54
CA PHE A 105 1.57 -8.48 10.25
C PHE A 105 1.70 -9.59 9.20
N ILE A 106 2.83 -10.29 9.16
CA ILE A 106 3.03 -11.44 8.26
C ILE A 106 1.97 -12.52 8.50
N TYR A 107 1.71 -12.90 9.76
CA TYR A 107 0.74 -13.96 10.08
C TYR A 107 -0.72 -13.51 9.96
N THR A 108 -1.01 -12.26 10.31
CA THR A 108 -2.39 -11.77 10.37
C THR A 108 -2.89 -11.31 9.02
N TYR A 109 -2.04 -10.64 8.24
CA TYR A 109 -2.45 -10.01 6.99
C TYR A 109 -1.82 -10.65 5.75
N SER A 110 -0.94 -11.65 5.94
CA SER A 110 -0.14 -12.28 4.87
C SER A 110 0.72 -11.28 4.08
N VAL A 111 1.10 -10.18 4.73
CA VAL A 111 1.97 -9.15 4.17
C VAL A 111 3.40 -9.64 4.16
N ILE A 112 4.16 -9.30 3.14
CA ILE A 112 5.63 -9.45 3.12
C ILE A 112 6.29 -8.11 3.39
N ILE A 113 7.42 -8.08 4.10
CA ILE A 113 8.11 -6.83 4.50
C ILE A 113 9.13 -6.45 3.43
N ASP A 114 8.65 -6.04 2.28
CA ASP A 114 9.45 -5.54 1.16
C ASP A 114 9.63 -4.01 1.19
N ALA A 115 10.23 -3.43 0.15
CA ALA A 115 10.43 -1.99 0.07
C ALA A 115 9.10 -1.23 0.04
N THR A 116 8.12 -1.72 -0.70
CA THR A 116 6.78 -1.15 -0.80
C THR A 116 6.07 -1.10 0.55
N THR A 117 6.12 -2.20 1.30
CA THR A 117 5.54 -2.26 2.65
C THR A 117 6.21 -1.26 3.60
N ILE A 118 7.53 -1.10 3.52
CA ILE A 118 8.25 -0.12 4.34
C ILE A 118 7.90 1.31 3.94
N GLU A 119 7.78 1.60 2.65
CA GLU A 119 7.33 2.90 2.16
C GLU A 119 5.91 3.23 2.68
N ASN A 120 4.99 2.29 2.59
CA ASN A 120 3.64 2.44 3.13
C ASN A 120 3.65 2.71 4.64
N VAL A 121 4.49 2.02 5.42
CA VAL A 121 4.62 2.27 6.87
C VAL A 121 5.05 3.69 7.17
N PHE A 122 6.00 4.26 6.40
CA PHE A 122 6.45 5.64 6.59
C PHE A 122 5.39 6.67 6.16
N ASN A 123 4.54 6.33 5.21
CA ASN A 123 3.51 7.23 4.68
C ASN A 123 2.15 7.09 5.39
N THR A 124 1.93 6.06 6.21
CA THR A 124 0.64 5.81 6.90
C THR A 124 0.34 6.87 7.94
N ARG A 125 -0.83 7.50 7.88
CA ARG A 125 -1.31 8.44 8.91
C ARG A 125 -1.69 7.72 10.20
N TYR A 126 -1.60 8.43 11.34
CA TYR A 126 -1.97 7.87 12.65
C TYR A 126 -3.42 7.35 12.70
N SER A 127 -4.35 8.02 12.05
CA SER A 127 -5.76 7.59 11.96
C SER A 127 -5.92 6.20 11.36
N GLU A 128 -5.10 5.86 10.37
CA GLU A 128 -5.07 4.54 9.73
C GLU A 128 -4.28 3.54 10.56
N ALA A 129 -3.07 3.91 11.01
CA ALA A 129 -2.23 3.08 11.86
C ALA A 129 -2.99 2.63 13.12
N SER A 130 -3.84 3.50 13.71
CA SER A 130 -4.65 3.17 14.88
C SER A 130 -5.67 2.05 14.62
N GLY A 131 -6.10 1.85 13.38
CA GLY A 131 -6.99 0.76 12.97
C GLY A 131 -6.37 -0.63 13.15
N PHE A 132 -5.04 -0.72 13.20
CA PHE A 132 -4.31 -1.96 13.46
C PHE A 132 -4.07 -2.25 14.95
N PHE A 133 -4.39 -1.33 15.86
CA PHE A 133 -4.15 -1.48 17.31
C PHE A 133 -5.17 -2.42 17.94
N SER A 134 -4.94 -3.70 17.75
CA SER A 134 -5.80 -4.78 18.24
C SER A 134 -5.22 -5.44 19.49
N GLY A 135 -6.08 -6.13 20.25
CA GLY A 135 -5.64 -6.92 21.41
C GLY A 135 -4.60 -7.99 21.05
N PRO A 136 -4.78 -8.77 19.97
CA PRO A 136 -3.79 -9.73 19.51
C PRO A 136 -2.43 -9.12 19.16
N LEU A 137 -2.38 -7.93 18.56
CA LEU A 137 -1.11 -7.22 18.30
C LEU A 137 -0.34 -6.97 19.60
N TRP A 138 -1.02 -6.41 20.62
CA TRP A 138 -0.38 -6.12 21.90
C TRP A 138 0.08 -7.37 22.65
N ILE A 139 -0.70 -8.45 22.59
CA ILE A 139 -0.31 -9.75 23.17
C ILE A 139 0.95 -10.27 22.48
N THR A 140 1.02 -10.19 21.15
CA THR A 140 2.20 -10.62 20.38
C THR A 140 3.42 -9.79 20.73
N ILE A 141 3.29 -8.45 20.74
CA ILE A 141 4.39 -7.55 21.12
C ILE A 141 4.88 -7.83 22.54
N LEU A 142 3.98 -8.06 23.49
CA LEU A 142 4.35 -8.38 24.87
C LEU A 142 5.07 -9.73 24.98
N ALA A 143 4.54 -10.77 24.34
CA ALA A 143 5.04 -12.13 24.46
C ALA A 143 6.39 -12.34 23.76
N ILE A 144 6.51 -11.93 22.48
CA ILE A 144 7.70 -12.20 21.68
C ILE A 144 8.52 -10.95 21.35
N GLY A 145 8.08 -9.75 21.72
CA GLY A 145 8.83 -8.49 21.59
C GLY A 145 9.42 -8.04 22.93
N VAL A 146 8.57 -7.70 23.88
CA VAL A 146 8.98 -7.09 25.16
C VAL A 146 9.78 -8.07 26.03
N LEU A 147 9.37 -9.34 26.13
CA LEU A 147 10.13 -10.31 26.93
C LEU A 147 11.56 -10.53 26.42
N PRO A 148 11.83 -10.76 25.12
CA PRO A 148 13.20 -10.79 24.59
C PRO A 148 13.92 -9.45 24.73
N ALA A 149 13.25 -8.31 24.58
CA ALA A 149 13.84 -6.99 24.79
C ALA A 149 14.33 -6.81 26.23
N LEU A 150 13.53 -7.19 27.22
CA LEU A 150 13.92 -7.16 28.64
C LEU A 150 15.14 -8.08 28.90
N TYR A 151 15.18 -9.26 28.27
CA TYR A 151 16.35 -10.12 28.33
C TYR A 151 17.60 -9.41 27.78
N CYS A 152 17.51 -8.77 26.62
CA CYS A 152 18.62 -8.03 26.02
C CYS A 152 19.08 -6.86 26.91
N LEU A 153 18.16 -6.12 27.53
CA LEU A 153 18.47 -4.96 28.37
C LEU A 153 19.06 -5.32 29.73
N PHE A 154 18.49 -6.33 30.40
CA PHE A 154 18.77 -6.55 31.82
C PHE A 154 19.69 -7.75 32.11
N ARG A 155 19.91 -8.64 31.13
CA ARG A 155 20.82 -9.78 31.35
C ARG A 155 22.28 -9.29 31.41
N PRO A 156 23.05 -9.58 32.50
CA PRO A 156 24.46 -9.22 32.57
C PRO A 156 25.28 -10.01 31.55
N VAL A 157 26.20 -9.32 30.83
CA VAL A 157 27.06 -9.91 29.79
C VAL A 157 28.52 -9.74 30.17
N ILE A 158 29.29 -10.84 30.11
CA ILE A 158 30.74 -10.83 30.20
C ILE A 158 31.29 -10.72 28.78
N TYR A 159 31.92 -9.61 28.48
CA TYR A 159 32.46 -9.33 27.16
C TYR A 159 33.70 -10.13 26.83
N SER A 160 33.85 -10.47 25.56
CA SER A 160 34.97 -11.26 25.06
C SER A 160 36.27 -10.45 24.97
N THR A 161 37.41 -11.11 25.05
CA THR A 161 38.68 -10.50 24.67
C THR A 161 38.77 -10.35 23.14
N VAL A 162 39.61 -9.44 22.65
CA VAL A 162 39.84 -9.22 21.22
C VAL A 162 40.21 -10.54 20.51
N ARG A 163 41.11 -11.34 21.08
CA ARG A 163 41.48 -12.62 20.49
C ARG A 163 40.28 -13.56 20.31
N ARG A 164 39.41 -13.70 21.31
CA ARG A 164 38.21 -14.53 21.20
C ARG A 164 37.22 -13.95 20.19
N PHE A 165 37.09 -12.64 20.19
CA PHE A 165 36.25 -11.91 19.22
C PHE A 165 36.69 -12.23 17.78
N THR A 166 37.99 -12.09 17.47
CA THR A 166 38.53 -12.38 16.13
C THR A 166 38.32 -13.83 15.74
N VAL A 167 38.63 -14.77 16.66
CA VAL A 167 38.46 -16.21 16.36
C VAL A 167 37.01 -16.53 16.02
N PHE A 168 36.05 -16.13 16.85
CA PHE A 168 34.63 -16.44 16.58
C PHE A 168 34.10 -15.76 15.34
N SER A 169 34.49 -14.50 15.08
CA SER A 169 34.10 -13.78 13.87
C SER A 169 34.63 -14.42 12.59
N VAL A 170 35.91 -14.74 12.58
CA VAL A 170 36.55 -15.44 11.42
C VAL A 170 35.95 -16.82 11.20
N THR A 171 35.76 -17.60 12.28
CA THR A 171 35.12 -18.92 12.17
C THR A 171 33.68 -18.82 11.62
N SER A 172 32.92 -17.81 12.06
CA SER A 172 31.57 -17.55 11.53
C SER A 172 31.58 -17.20 10.05
N LEU A 173 32.50 -16.33 9.62
CA LEU A 173 32.65 -15.97 8.20
C LEU A 173 33.03 -17.19 7.34
N ILE A 174 33.97 -18.00 7.79
CA ILE A 174 34.33 -19.24 7.09
C ILE A 174 33.11 -20.17 6.98
N LEU A 175 32.35 -20.33 8.06
CA LEU A 175 31.17 -21.20 8.06
C LEU A 175 30.08 -20.67 7.12
N ILE A 176 29.85 -19.36 7.08
CA ILE A 176 28.93 -18.72 6.12
C ILE A 176 29.34 -19.08 4.69
N VAL A 177 30.61 -18.89 4.34
CA VAL A 177 31.12 -19.20 2.99
C VAL A 177 30.95 -20.69 2.67
N LEU A 178 31.31 -21.60 3.59
CA LEU A 178 31.17 -23.03 3.36
C LEU A 178 29.72 -23.47 3.15
N VAL A 179 28.80 -22.97 3.97
CA VAL A 179 27.37 -23.29 3.83
C VAL A 179 26.80 -22.70 2.53
N SER A 180 27.21 -21.49 2.15
CA SER A 180 26.80 -20.89 0.89
C SER A 180 27.29 -21.67 -0.33
N LEU A 181 28.56 -22.11 -0.31
CA LEU A 181 29.13 -22.96 -1.37
C LEU A 181 28.45 -24.34 -1.44
N ALA A 182 28.07 -24.92 -0.30
CA ALA A 182 27.34 -26.19 -0.27
C ALA A 182 25.94 -26.08 -0.90
N ASN A 183 25.37 -24.88 -0.94
CA ASN A 183 24.05 -24.61 -1.52
C ASN A 183 24.13 -23.89 -2.88
N ILE A 184 25.26 -23.94 -3.57
CA ILE A 184 25.42 -23.20 -4.85
C ILE A 184 24.42 -23.67 -5.91
N ASN A 185 24.00 -24.93 -5.88
CA ASN A 185 22.98 -25.47 -6.79
C ASN A 185 21.57 -24.91 -6.54
N GLN A 186 21.34 -24.30 -5.37
CA GLN A 186 20.07 -23.69 -4.99
C GLN A 186 19.96 -22.20 -5.40
N THR A 187 20.99 -21.68 -6.07
CA THR A 187 21.05 -20.26 -6.49
C THR A 187 19.87 -19.89 -7.37
N LEU A 188 19.42 -20.82 -8.23
CA LEU A 188 18.27 -20.59 -9.11
C LEU A 188 16.97 -20.41 -8.30
N PHE A 189 16.72 -21.29 -7.31
CA PHE A 189 15.57 -21.17 -6.42
C PHE A 189 15.59 -19.84 -5.66
N ILE A 190 16.74 -19.50 -5.07
CA ILE A 190 16.93 -18.24 -4.33
C ILE A 190 16.70 -17.03 -5.24
N SER A 191 17.24 -17.04 -6.46
CA SER A 191 17.08 -15.95 -7.42
C SER A 191 15.65 -15.80 -7.95
N GLN A 192 14.91 -16.91 -8.05
CA GLN A 192 13.50 -16.87 -8.49
C GLN A 192 12.54 -16.38 -7.39
N HIS A 193 12.96 -16.46 -6.12
CA HIS A 193 12.16 -16.11 -4.95
C HIS A 193 12.87 -15.08 -4.06
N ASP A 194 13.76 -14.27 -4.61
CA ASP A 194 14.60 -13.33 -3.86
C ASP A 194 13.76 -12.28 -3.09
N THR A 195 12.69 -11.80 -3.70
CA THR A 195 11.78 -10.82 -3.10
C THR A 195 11.09 -11.40 -1.87
N GLU A 196 10.47 -12.58 -1.99
CA GLU A 196 9.75 -13.23 -0.89
C GLU A 196 10.69 -13.68 0.22
N LEU A 197 11.79 -14.29 -0.15
CA LEU A 197 12.81 -14.74 0.82
C LEU A 197 13.40 -13.56 1.57
N GLY A 198 13.74 -12.46 0.86
CA GLY A 198 14.25 -11.24 1.47
C GLY A 198 13.25 -10.56 2.38
N ALA A 199 11.98 -10.52 1.96
CA ALA A 199 10.90 -9.86 2.71
C ALA A 199 10.42 -10.63 3.95
N LEU A 200 10.63 -11.95 4.00
CA LEU A 200 10.25 -12.79 5.15
C LEU A 200 11.39 -12.99 6.15
N LEU A 201 12.61 -12.53 5.85
CA LEU A 201 13.82 -12.78 6.63
C LEU A 201 14.02 -11.70 7.72
N GLN A 202 13.60 -11.97 8.97
CA GLN A 202 13.72 -11.02 10.07
C GLN A 202 15.08 -11.13 10.81
N PRO A 203 15.72 -10.00 11.17
CA PRO A 203 15.36 -8.58 11.02
C PRO A 203 15.79 -7.95 9.68
N TRP A 204 16.34 -8.74 8.77
CA TRP A 204 17.01 -8.24 7.56
C TRP A 204 16.05 -7.58 6.57
N SER A 205 14.79 -8.05 6.49
CA SER A 205 13.78 -7.54 5.58
C SER A 205 13.60 -6.02 5.72
N TYR A 206 13.20 -5.54 6.89
CA TYR A 206 12.98 -4.11 7.09
C TYR A 206 14.27 -3.31 7.16
N LEU A 207 15.39 -3.87 7.67
CA LEU A 207 16.68 -3.15 7.69
C LEU A 207 17.19 -2.87 6.28
N VAL A 208 17.22 -3.89 5.42
CA VAL A 208 17.70 -3.75 4.03
C VAL A 208 16.76 -2.85 3.22
N ASN A 209 15.45 -3.08 3.33
CA ASN A 209 14.48 -2.29 2.56
C ASN A 209 14.41 -0.83 3.02
N THR A 210 14.56 -0.54 4.32
CA THR A 210 14.69 0.85 4.80
C THR A 210 15.93 1.53 4.23
N CYS A 211 17.09 0.85 4.23
CA CYS A 211 18.30 1.39 3.61
C CYS A 211 18.13 1.61 2.10
N ARG A 212 17.46 0.68 1.42
CA ARG A 212 17.17 0.79 -0.01
C ARG A 212 16.29 2.01 -0.32
N ILE A 213 15.20 2.20 0.43
CA ILE A 213 14.33 3.38 0.29
C ILE A 213 15.10 4.67 0.60
N ALA A 214 15.87 4.70 1.68
CA ALA A 214 16.66 5.87 2.02
C ALA A 214 17.68 6.24 0.92
N SER A 215 18.23 5.24 0.20
CA SER A 215 19.12 5.48 -0.94
C SER A 215 18.34 5.99 -2.16
N LEU A 216 17.15 5.44 -2.43
CA LEU A 216 16.27 5.88 -3.52
C LEU A 216 15.75 7.30 -3.30
N ASN A 217 15.33 7.63 -2.07
CA ASN A 217 14.88 8.99 -1.73
C ASN A 217 16.01 10.02 -1.81
N HIS A 218 17.27 9.61 -1.75
CA HIS A 218 18.40 10.50 -2.04
C HIS A 218 18.52 10.78 -3.55
N ASP A 219 18.10 9.83 -4.39
CA ASP A 219 18.03 9.99 -5.86
C ASP A 219 16.70 10.67 -6.29
N GLU A 220 15.64 10.66 -5.45
CA GLU A 220 14.34 11.32 -5.68
C GLU A 220 14.39 12.86 -5.49
N GLN A 221 15.51 13.46 -5.18
CA GLN A 221 15.79 14.87 -5.49
C GLN A 221 16.06 15.09 -6.99
N ALA A 222 15.81 14.06 -7.83
CA ALA A 222 15.80 14.21 -9.26
C ALA A 222 14.72 15.22 -9.67
N GLU A 223 15.13 16.30 -10.32
CA GLU A 223 14.21 17.29 -10.87
C GLU A 223 13.17 16.58 -11.77
N GLU A 224 11.89 16.88 -11.53
CA GLU A 224 10.79 16.40 -12.37
C GLU A 224 11.11 16.69 -13.85
N ILE A 225 11.07 15.67 -14.69
CA ILE A 225 11.31 15.81 -16.13
C ILE A 225 10.11 16.53 -16.75
N LYS A 226 10.29 17.79 -17.07
CA LYS A 226 9.24 18.61 -17.68
C LYS A 226 8.84 18.08 -19.04
N LEU A 227 7.54 17.96 -19.24
CA LEU A 227 6.98 17.61 -20.54
C LEU A 227 7.09 18.80 -21.51
N PRO A 228 7.11 18.54 -22.83
CA PRO A 228 7.08 19.59 -23.85
C PRO A 228 5.88 20.51 -23.66
N ASP A 229 6.03 21.81 -24.01
CA ASP A 229 4.96 22.79 -23.82
C ASP A 229 3.70 22.41 -24.59
N GLY A 230 2.56 22.52 -23.89
CA GLY A 230 1.23 22.35 -24.45
C GLY A 230 0.51 23.67 -24.60
N ARG A 231 -0.57 23.65 -25.37
CA ARG A 231 -1.45 24.82 -25.57
C ARG A 231 -2.91 24.42 -25.57
N ILE A 232 -3.76 25.27 -25.02
CA ILE A 232 -5.21 25.12 -25.14
C ILE A 232 -5.65 25.60 -26.52
N THR A 233 -6.32 24.73 -27.26
CA THR A 233 -6.71 25.00 -28.67
C THR A 233 -8.18 25.37 -28.84
N ASP A 234 -8.98 25.30 -27.78
CA ASP A 234 -10.42 25.56 -27.82
C ASP A 234 -10.88 26.44 -26.64
N ASN A 235 -11.61 27.49 -26.92
CA ASN A 235 -12.10 28.47 -25.95
C ASN A 235 -13.44 28.10 -25.28
N ARG A 236 -14.07 26.99 -25.60
CA ARG A 236 -15.32 26.56 -24.97
C ARG A 236 -15.08 26.10 -23.54
N LYS A 237 -16.05 26.37 -22.66
CA LYS A 237 -15.98 25.94 -21.26
C LYS A 237 -15.98 24.41 -21.16
N ALA A 238 -14.99 23.87 -20.47
CA ALA A 238 -14.89 22.45 -20.20
C ALA A 238 -14.40 22.19 -18.78
N VAL A 239 -15.02 21.24 -18.10
CA VAL A 239 -14.59 20.74 -16.80
C VAL A 239 -14.43 19.24 -16.84
N VAL A 240 -13.30 18.78 -16.35
CA VAL A 240 -13.06 17.36 -16.08
C VAL A 240 -12.89 17.18 -14.57
N VAL A 241 -13.66 16.27 -14.00
CA VAL A 241 -13.48 15.84 -12.60
C VAL A 241 -12.92 14.43 -12.63
N LEU A 242 -11.71 14.28 -12.12
CA LEU A 242 -11.03 13.00 -11.91
C LEU A 242 -11.20 12.60 -10.45
N VAL A 243 -11.91 11.52 -10.19
CA VAL A 243 -12.04 10.93 -8.85
C VAL A 243 -11.12 9.72 -8.80
N ILE A 244 -10.07 9.81 -8.00
CA ILE A 244 -9.17 8.71 -7.71
C ILE A 244 -9.77 7.95 -6.53
N GLY A 245 -10.21 6.71 -6.80
CA GLY A 245 -10.73 5.81 -5.79
C GLY A 245 -9.58 5.12 -5.06
N GLU A 246 -9.74 4.89 -3.78
CA GLU A 246 -8.78 4.18 -2.93
C GLU A 246 -9.24 2.74 -2.74
N SER A 247 -8.37 1.77 -3.01
CA SER A 247 -8.59 0.33 -2.76
C SER A 247 -9.90 -0.23 -3.34
N ALA A 248 -10.48 0.43 -4.35
CA ALA A 248 -11.76 0.01 -4.91
C ALA A 248 -11.56 -1.10 -5.95
N ARG A 249 -11.97 -2.33 -5.61
CA ARG A 249 -11.82 -3.50 -6.48
C ARG A 249 -13.01 -3.72 -7.41
N LYS A 250 -12.78 -4.03 -8.66
CA LYS A 250 -13.81 -4.32 -9.67
C LYS A 250 -14.79 -5.40 -9.24
N ALA A 251 -14.32 -6.42 -8.52
CA ALA A 251 -15.08 -7.60 -8.14
C ALA A 251 -16.33 -7.31 -7.28
N ASN A 252 -16.39 -6.16 -6.58
CA ASN A 252 -17.53 -5.79 -5.74
C ASN A 252 -18.43 -4.71 -6.37
N PHE A 253 -18.20 -4.34 -7.63
CA PHE A 253 -19.09 -3.43 -8.36
C PHE A 253 -20.15 -4.20 -9.14
N GLN A 254 -21.43 -3.90 -8.89
CA GLN A 254 -22.56 -4.46 -9.66
C GLN A 254 -22.42 -4.15 -11.15
N LEU A 255 -21.85 -3.00 -11.51
CA LEU A 255 -21.60 -2.60 -12.89
C LEU A 255 -20.71 -3.59 -13.67
N TYR A 256 -19.93 -4.42 -13.00
CA TYR A 256 -19.11 -5.48 -13.58
C TYR A 256 -19.66 -6.89 -13.36
N GLY A 257 -20.94 -6.99 -12.95
CA GLY A 257 -21.62 -8.27 -12.77
C GLY A 257 -21.58 -8.84 -11.35
N TYR A 258 -21.16 -8.04 -10.35
CA TYR A 258 -21.28 -8.47 -8.96
C TYR A 258 -22.74 -8.65 -8.57
N ARG A 259 -23.03 -9.77 -7.88
CA ARG A 259 -24.41 -10.18 -7.58
C ARG A 259 -25.16 -9.27 -6.60
N ARG A 260 -24.43 -8.52 -5.75
CA ARG A 260 -25.05 -7.59 -4.82
C ARG A 260 -25.27 -6.23 -5.48
N ASN A 261 -26.32 -5.54 -5.07
CA ASN A 261 -26.67 -4.22 -5.58
C ASN A 261 -25.83 -3.14 -4.91
N THR A 262 -24.54 -3.06 -5.28
CA THR A 262 -23.58 -2.08 -4.75
C THR A 262 -23.53 -0.79 -5.57
N ASN A 263 -24.12 -0.78 -6.77
CA ASN A 263 -24.16 0.43 -7.62
C ASN A 263 -25.61 0.77 -8.08
N PRO A 264 -26.58 0.93 -7.14
CA PRO A 264 -27.98 1.17 -7.49
C PRO A 264 -28.24 2.49 -8.22
N LEU A 265 -27.41 3.51 -7.99
CA LEU A 265 -27.58 4.84 -8.58
C LEU A 265 -26.80 4.95 -9.89
N LEU A 266 -25.54 4.54 -9.93
CA LEU A 266 -24.72 4.58 -11.14
C LEU A 266 -25.27 3.69 -12.25
N SER A 267 -25.88 2.55 -11.92
CA SER A 267 -26.54 1.67 -12.92
C SER A 267 -27.71 2.35 -13.66
N ARG A 268 -28.26 3.41 -13.12
CA ARG A 268 -29.33 4.21 -13.73
C ARG A 268 -28.81 5.44 -14.49
N GLN A 269 -27.52 5.77 -14.34
CA GLN A 269 -26.92 6.92 -15.00
C GLN A 269 -26.75 6.63 -16.50
N LYS A 270 -27.53 7.36 -17.30
CA LYS A 270 -27.37 7.33 -18.76
C LYS A 270 -26.00 7.89 -19.13
N ASP A 271 -25.39 7.32 -20.15
CA ASP A 271 -24.12 7.81 -20.70
C ASP A 271 -22.89 7.53 -19.82
N LEU A 272 -23.04 6.73 -18.76
CA LEU A 272 -21.91 6.18 -18.01
C LEU A 272 -21.32 5.00 -18.80
N LYS A 273 -20.04 5.10 -19.12
CA LYS A 273 -19.25 4.01 -19.72
C LYS A 273 -18.44 3.30 -18.67
N VAL A 274 -18.39 1.98 -18.78
CA VAL A 274 -17.72 1.07 -17.86
C VAL A 274 -16.65 0.33 -18.63
N PHE A 275 -15.38 0.52 -18.25
CA PHE A 275 -14.24 -0.13 -18.90
C PHE A 275 -13.62 -1.16 -17.97
N HIS A 276 -13.15 -2.27 -18.53
CA HIS A 276 -12.28 -3.18 -17.80
C HIS A 276 -10.88 -2.57 -17.71
N ALA A 277 -10.32 -2.51 -16.52
CA ALA A 277 -8.99 -1.96 -16.33
C ALA A 277 -8.21 -2.70 -15.25
N ASN A 278 -6.89 -2.63 -15.38
CA ASN A 278 -5.93 -3.08 -14.37
C ASN A 278 -5.15 -1.89 -13.83
N ALA A 279 -4.93 -1.88 -12.52
CA ALA A 279 -3.96 -1.01 -11.89
C ALA A 279 -2.53 -1.43 -12.27
N CYS A 280 -1.63 -0.45 -12.37
CA CYS A 280 -0.21 -0.66 -12.64
C CYS A 280 0.55 -1.11 -11.40
N ALA A 281 -0.02 -0.91 -10.21
CA ALA A 281 0.52 -1.30 -8.93
C ALA A 281 -0.59 -1.80 -8.00
N THR A 282 -0.21 -2.31 -6.84
CA THR A 282 -1.12 -2.82 -5.81
C THR A 282 -1.12 -1.95 -4.54
N TYR A 283 -0.63 -0.72 -4.63
CA TYR A 283 -0.51 0.22 -3.50
C TYR A 283 -0.63 1.67 -3.97
N THR A 284 -1.04 2.54 -3.06
CA THR A 284 -1.53 3.90 -3.34
C THR A 284 -0.54 4.80 -4.07
N THR A 285 0.73 4.88 -3.59
CA THR A 285 1.73 5.80 -4.16
C THR A 285 1.97 5.53 -5.65
N ALA A 286 2.23 4.28 -6.01
CA ALA A 286 2.50 3.92 -7.42
C ALA A 286 1.21 3.89 -8.27
N GLY A 287 0.07 3.48 -7.70
CA GLY A 287 -1.22 3.51 -8.40
C GLY A 287 -1.66 4.93 -8.74
N THR A 288 -1.53 5.85 -7.78
CA THR A 288 -1.84 7.27 -7.99
C THR A 288 -0.87 7.90 -9.00
N LYS A 289 0.44 7.60 -8.92
CA LYS A 289 1.41 8.04 -9.92
C LYS A 289 1.01 7.56 -11.33
N ALA A 290 0.67 6.29 -11.50
CA ALA A 290 0.29 5.71 -12.79
C ALA A 290 -0.97 6.35 -13.41
N ILE A 291 -1.93 6.78 -12.59
CA ILE A 291 -3.10 7.54 -13.07
C ILE A 291 -2.71 8.90 -13.64
N LEU A 292 -1.65 9.51 -13.11
CA LEU A 292 -1.27 10.90 -13.38
C LEU A 292 -0.11 11.03 -14.36
N GLU A 293 0.66 9.99 -14.61
CA GLU A 293 1.81 10.03 -15.51
C GLU A 293 1.45 9.72 -16.98
N PRO A 294 2.22 10.24 -17.95
CA PRO A 294 1.91 10.04 -19.36
C PRO A 294 2.24 8.62 -19.87
N LYS A 295 3.08 7.88 -19.17
CA LYS A 295 3.54 6.54 -19.56
C LYS A 295 4.16 5.78 -18.39
N ALA A 296 4.17 4.47 -18.46
CA ALA A 296 4.88 3.63 -17.50
C ALA A 296 6.39 3.90 -17.56
N THR A 297 6.98 4.33 -16.45
CA THR A 297 8.41 4.63 -16.34
C THR A 297 8.87 4.69 -14.88
N ASP A 298 10.15 4.37 -14.64
CA ASP A 298 10.79 4.57 -13.33
C ASP A 298 11.21 6.04 -13.12
N GLU A 299 11.21 6.86 -14.19
CA GLU A 299 11.51 8.29 -14.11
C GLU A 299 10.32 9.09 -13.60
N LEU A 300 10.55 10.23 -12.97
CA LEU A 300 9.51 11.16 -12.55
C LEU A 300 9.29 12.22 -13.64
N TYR A 301 8.33 11.98 -14.52
CA TYR A 301 7.85 12.99 -15.46
C TYR A 301 6.85 13.94 -14.80
N GLU A 302 6.73 15.14 -15.37
CA GLU A 302 5.70 16.10 -14.99
C GLU A 302 4.31 15.46 -15.08
N LEU A 303 3.60 15.45 -13.95
CA LEU A 303 2.33 14.76 -13.78
C LEU A 303 1.15 15.58 -14.32
N LEU A 304 0.05 14.94 -14.61
CA LEU A 304 -1.16 15.54 -15.19
C LEU A 304 -1.58 16.86 -14.50
N PRO A 305 -1.71 16.96 -13.16
CA PRO A 305 -2.13 18.22 -12.52
C PRO A 305 -1.11 19.35 -12.74
N ASN A 306 0.18 19.07 -12.61
CA ASN A 306 1.27 20.04 -12.78
C ASN A 306 1.32 20.53 -14.24
N TYR A 307 1.26 19.59 -15.17
CA TYR A 307 1.26 19.86 -16.60
C TYR A 307 0.03 20.66 -17.04
N ALA A 308 -1.18 20.26 -16.62
CA ALA A 308 -2.41 20.98 -16.93
C ALA A 308 -2.37 22.40 -16.35
N PHE A 309 -1.91 22.56 -15.11
CA PHE A 309 -1.77 23.88 -14.48
C PHE A 309 -0.79 24.78 -15.24
N ARG A 310 0.38 24.26 -15.61
CA ARG A 310 1.38 24.99 -16.40
C ARG A 310 0.87 25.39 -17.79
N THR A 311 -0.04 24.61 -18.38
CA THR A 311 -0.67 24.95 -19.68
C THR A 311 -1.84 25.94 -19.58
N GLY A 312 -2.18 26.44 -18.38
CA GLY A 312 -3.22 27.44 -18.15
C GLY A 312 -4.61 26.86 -17.84
N VAL A 313 -4.70 25.57 -17.55
CA VAL A 313 -5.92 24.98 -16.97
C VAL A 313 -6.02 25.40 -15.50
N ASP A 314 -7.21 25.74 -15.02
CA ASP A 314 -7.47 25.94 -13.60
C ASP A 314 -7.59 24.58 -12.92
N VAL A 315 -6.61 24.26 -12.08
CA VAL A 315 -6.50 22.93 -11.43
C VAL A 315 -6.74 23.05 -9.94
N SER A 316 -7.58 22.18 -9.40
CA SER A 316 -7.82 22.01 -7.96
C SER A 316 -7.66 20.55 -7.56
N TRP A 317 -6.90 20.30 -6.50
CA TRP A 317 -6.74 18.99 -5.87
C TRP A 317 -7.40 19.03 -4.49
N ARG A 318 -8.24 18.02 -4.19
CA ARG A 318 -8.85 17.83 -2.88
C ARG A 318 -8.58 16.39 -2.43
N THR A 319 -8.10 16.22 -1.21
CA THR A 319 -7.71 14.92 -0.68
C THR A 319 -8.18 14.68 0.75
N SER A 320 -8.64 13.46 1.01
CA SER A 320 -8.78 12.84 2.32
C SER A 320 -7.80 11.67 2.48
N ASN A 321 -6.90 11.48 1.50
CA ASN A 321 -5.95 10.40 1.40
C ASN A 321 -4.50 10.91 1.50
N TRP A 322 -3.54 10.06 1.21
CA TRP A 322 -2.10 10.32 1.24
C TRP A 322 -1.39 9.55 0.11
N GLY A 323 -0.07 9.69 0.02
CA GLY A 323 0.72 8.98 -1.00
C GLY A 323 0.66 9.62 -2.38
N GLU A 324 0.23 10.89 -2.46
CA GLU A 324 0.28 11.64 -3.69
C GLU A 324 1.74 11.94 -4.07
N PRO A 325 2.06 11.83 -5.36
CA PRO A 325 3.34 12.34 -5.87
C PRO A 325 3.39 13.87 -5.76
N PRO A 326 4.53 14.53 -5.99
CA PRO A 326 4.67 15.98 -5.87
C PRO A 326 3.65 16.74 -6.72
N ILE A 327 2.77 17.53 -6.11
CA ILE A 327 1.71 18.32 -6.74
C ILE A 327 2.06 19.82 -6.65
N HIS A 328 2.32 20.44 -7.79
CA HIS A 328 2.75 21.85 -7.92
C HIS A 328 1.68 22.71 -8.56
N ILE A 329 0.56 22.90 -7.86
CA ILE A 329 -0.59 23.71 -8.30
C ILE A 329 -0.97 24.74 -7.24
N SER A 330 -1.81 25.71 -7.60
CA SER A 330 -2.18 26.79 -6.68
C SER A 330 -3.24 26.39 -5.64
N GLU A 331 -4.04 25.36 -5.90
CA GLU A 331 -5.12 24.92 -5.01
C GLU A 331 -5.02 23.43 -4.71
N TYR A 332 -4.24 23.10 -3.69
CA TYR A 332 -4.20 21.79 -3.05
C TYR A 332 -4.84 21.91 -1.67
N VAL A 333 -5.90 21.14 -1.39
CA VAL A 333 -6.76 21.32 -0.21
C VAL A 333 -7.04 19.96 0.44
N THR A 334 -6.78 19.86 1.72
CA THR A 334 -7.05 18.67 2.53
C THR A 334 -8.50 18.65 3.05
N ASP A 335 -8.96 17.51 3.52
CA ASP A 335 -10.25 17.33 4.21
C ASP A 335 -10.40 18.25 5.44
N ASP A 336 -9.33 18.45 6.22
CA ASP A 336 -9.31 19.38 7.36
C ASP A 336 -9.53 20.83 6.93
N GLU A 337 -8.90 21.27 5.85
CA GLU A 337 -9.10 22.61 5.30
C GLU A 337 -10.50 22.78 4.70
N LEU A 338 -11.03 21.72 4.05
CA LEU A 338 -12.39 21.69 3.56
C LEU A 338 -13.41 21.75 4.69
N SER A 339 -13.16 21.09 5.82
CA SER A 339 -14.02 21.15 7.01
C SER A 339 -14.16 22.57 7.55
N THR A 340 -13.08 23.35 7.46
CA THR A 340 -13.08 24.77 7.83
C THR A 340 -13.89 25.63 6.83
N ARG A 341 -13.81 25.32 5.52
CA ARG A 341 -14.57 26.04 4.47
C ARG A 341 -16.06 25.68 4.45
N TYR A 342 -16.38 24.42 4.78
CA TYR A 342 -17.73 23.85 4.69
C TYR A 342 -18.10 23.19 6.03
N PRO A 343 -18.30 23.96 7.10
CA PRO A 343 -18.52 23.42 8.46
C PRO A 343 -19.81 22.60 8.61
N ASP A 344 -20.76 22.76 7.69
CA ASP A 344 -22.01 21.98 7.67
C ASP A 344 -21.85 20.61 7.00
N ALA A 345 -20.72 20.36 6.32
CA ALA A 345 -20.43 19.07 5.70
C ALA A 345 -19.73 18.14 6.69
N ASP A 346 -20.07 16.83 6.65
CA ASP A 346 -19.46 15.84 7.53
C ASP A 346 -18.05 15.50 7.05
N SER A 347 -17.04 16.03 7.74
CA SER A 347 -15.61 15.85 7.41
C SER A 347 -15.06 14.47 7.75
N ARG A 348 -15.84 13.61 8.43
CA ARG A 348 -15.42 12.24 8.74
C ARG A 348 -15.40 11.32 7.51
N TYR A 349 -16.01 11.74 6.42
CA TYR A 349 -16.22 10.94 5.21
C TYR A 349 -15.87 11.72 3.95
N ASP A 350 -15.53 11.02 2.90
CA ASP A 350 -15.14 11.59 1.60
C ASP A 350 -16.17 12.52 0.96
N GLY A 351 -17.40 12.54 1.46
CA GLY A 351 -18.42 13.52 1.04
C GLY A 351 -17.95 14.97 1.17
N ILE A 352 -17.02 15.28 2.08
CA ILE A 352 -16.42 16.61 2.24
C ILE A 352 -15.69 17.08 0.99
N LEU A 353 -15.03 16.17 0.25
CA LEU A 353 -14.30 16.49 -0.97
C LEU A 353 -15.22 17.04 -2.07
N PHE A 354 -16.50 16.66 -2.04
CA PHE A 354 -17.53 17.06 -3.00
C PHE A 354 -18.25 18.36 -2.62
N ALA A 355 -18.00 18.88 -1.41
CA ALA A 355 -18.66 20.08 -0.92
C ALA A 355 -18.33 21.31 -1.79
N GLY A 356 -19.35 22.07 -2.17
CA GLY A 356 -19.20 23.31 -2.92
C GLY A 356 -18.56 23.19 -4.32
N LEU A 357 -18.42 21.97 -4.91
CA LEU A 357 -17.77 21.77 -6.22
C LEU A 357 -18.42 22.60 -7.33
N ARG A 358 -19.75 22.65 -7.37
CA ARG A 358 -20.48 23.47 -8.37
C ARG A 358 -20.05 24.93 -8.29
N GLN A 359 -19.99 25.49 -7.10
CA GLN A 359 -19.59 26.89 -6.89
C GLN A 359 -18.11 27.07 -7.26
N ARG A 360 -17.24 26.15 -6.91
CA ARG A 360 -15.81 26.18 -7.27
C ARG A 360 -15.61 26.23 -8.80
N ILE A 361 -16.35 25.41 -9.55
CA ILE A 361 -16.29 25.41 -11.01
C ILE A 361 -16.81 26.74 -11.59
N LEU A 362 -17.93 27.24 -11.08
CA LEU A 362 -18.54 28.46 -11.60
C LEU A 362 -17.75 29.72 -11.27
N SER A 363 -16.96 29.72 -10.18
CA SER A 363 -16.10 30.84 -9.78
C SER A 363 -14.77 30.89 -10.53
N SER A 364 -14.45 29.84 -11.32
CA SER A 364 -13.24 29.83 -12.12
C SER A 364 -13.21 30.92 -13.18
N THR A 365 -12.10 31.62 -13.27
CA THR A 365 -11.84 32.60 -14.36
C THR A 365 -11.36 31.92 -15.64
N SER A 366 -10.86 30.67 -15.53
CA SER A 366 -10.47 29.86 -16.68
C SER A 366 -11.68 29.18 -17.33
N ARG A 367 -11.58 28.96 -18.62
CA ARG A 367 -12.57 28.18 -19.38
C ARG A 367 -12.27 26.68 -19.37
N LYS A 368 -11.14 26.28 -18.84
CA LYS A 368 -10.71 24.88 -18.68
C LYS A 368 -10.44 24.62 -17.21
N VAL A 369 -11.17 23.68 -16.65
CA VAL A 369 -11.09 23.34 -15.23
C VAL A 369 -10.82 21.84 -15.10
N LEU A 370 -9.83 21.48 -14.29
CA LEU A 370 -9.55 20.13 -13.85
C LEU A 370 -9.69 20.07 -12.33
N ILE A 371 -10.58 19.23 -11.84
CA ILE A 371 -10.70 18.97 -10.40
C ILE A 371 -10.31 17.53 -10.16
N ILE A 372 -9.42 17.31 -9.20
CA ILE A 372 -9.00 15.98 -8.78
C ILE A 372 -9.47 15.77 -7.34
N LEU A 373 -10.17 14.66 -7.11
CA LEU A 373 -10.68 14.24 -5.81
C LEU A 373 -10.01 12.90 -5.46
N HIS A 374 -9.10 12.92 -4.51
CA HIS A 374 -8.41 11.72 -4.04
C HIS A 374 -9.09 11.22 -2.76
N THR A 375 -9.85 10.14 -2.89
CA THR A 375 -10.73 9.59 -1.85
C THR A 375 -10.04 8.53 -1.00
N SER A 376 -10.59 8.23 0.18
CA SER A 376 -10.12 7.17 1.10
C SER A 376 -11.19 6.14 1.46
N THR A 377 -12.35 6.16 0.80
CA THR A 377 -13.56 5.45 1.23
C THR A 377 -13.39 3.93 1.40
N SER A 378 -12.67 3.25 0.49
CA SER A 378 -12.53 1.79 0.57
C SER A 378 -11.22 1.31 1.20
N HIS A 379 -10.44 2.21 1.83
CA HIS A 379 -9.19 1.88 2.50
C HIS A 379 -9.43 1.10 3.81
N GLY A 380 -8.75 -0.06 3.93
CA GLY A 380 -8.71 -0.86 5.16
C GLY A 380 -7.86 -0.25 6.29
N PRO A 381 -7.72 -0.89 7.42
CA PRO A 381 -8.30 -2.18 7.80
C PRO A 381 -9.73 -2.09 8.35
N ASN A 382 -10.27 -0.90 8.58
CA ASN A 382 -11.58 -0.70 9.19
C ASN A 382 -12.55 -0.05 8.21
N TYR A 383 -13.11 -0.86 7.31
CA TYR A 383 -14.06 -0.37 6.30
C TYR A 383 -15.35 0.19 6.90
N SER A 384 -15.77 -0.31 8.08
CA SER A 384 -17.06 0.05 8.68
C SER A 384 -17.16 1.49 9.18
N VAL A 385 -16.05 2.22 9.29
CA VAL A 385 -16.00 3.64 9.68
C VAL A 385 -15.85 4.60 8.48
N LYS A 386 -15.77 4.07 7.26
CA LYS A 386 -15.48 4.84 6.05
C LYS A 386 -16.74 5.39 5.34
N TYR A 387 -17.93 5.14 5.87
CA TYR A 387 -19.21 5.60 5.31
C TYR A 387 -20.19 5.99 6.43
N PRO A 388 -21.12 6.93 6.18
CA PRO A 388 -22.20 7.26 7.10
C PRO A 388 -23.14 6.07 7.37
N GLU A 389 -23.71 6.00 8.57
CA GLU A 389 -24.57 4.89 9.02
C GLU A 389 -25.72 4.55 8.05
N GLN A 390 -26.28 5.54 7.37
CA GLN A 390 -27.32 5.34 6.37
C GLN A 390 -26.92 4.46 5.18
N PHE A 391 -25.61 4.33 4.92
CA PHE A 391 -25.04 3.45 3.89
C PHE A 391 -24.67 2.07 4.42
N GLN A 392 -24.85 1.79 5.70
CA GLN A 392 -24.69 0.45 6.27
C GLN A 392 -25.88 -0.45 5.94
N VAL A 393 -26.05 -0.75 4.65
CA VAL A 393 -27.15 -1.57 4.12
C VAL A 393 -26.87 -3.05 4.30
N PHE A 394 -25.65 -3.48 4.00
CA PHE A 394 -25.23 -4.87 4.18
C PHE A 394 -24.79 -5.07 5.63
N LYS A 395 -25.47 -5.98 6.36
CA LYS A 395 -25.30 -6.23 7.79
C LYS A 395 -25.27 -7.73 8.09
N PRO A 396 -24.62 -8.18 9.21
CA PRO A 396 -23.75 -7.39 10.10
C PRO A 396 -22.42 -7.06 9.45
N VAL A 397 -21.68 -6.11 10.03
CA VAL A 397 -20.37 -5.66 9.54
C VAL A 397 -19.24 -6.00 10.50
N ALA A 398 -18.06 -6.32 9.98
CA ALA A 398 -16.85 -6.44 10.76
C ALA A 398 -16.29 -5.05 11.08
N LYS A 399 -15.75 -4.89 12.28
CA LYS A 399 -15.12 -3.64 12.74
C LYS A 399 -13.60 -3.62 12.54
N SER A 400 -13.02 -4.76 12.14
CA SER A 400 -11.62 -4.90 11.80
C SER A 400 -11.41 -6.09 10.87
N VAL A 401 -10.22 -6.19 10.24
CA VAL A 401 -9.86 -7.35 9.41
C VAL A 401 -9.77 -8.62 10.26
N GLU A 402 -9.28 -8.56 11.49
CA GLU A 402 -9.18 -9.74 12.38
C GLU A 402 -10.57 -10.29 12.77
N GLU A 403 -11.57 -9.42 12.94
CA GLU A 403 -12.95 -9.86 13.11
C GLU A 403 -13.47 -10.49 11.83
N GLY A 404 -13.15 -9.89 10.69
CA GLY A 404 -13.47 -10.38 9.36
C GLY A 404 -12.86 -11.74 9.04
N GLN A 405 -11.62 -12.01 9.46
CA GLN A 405 -10.97 -13.33 9.29
C GLN A 405 -11.78 -14.45 9.96
N LYS A 406 -12.45 -14.15 11.06
CA LYS A 406 -13.34 -15.10 11.74
C LYS A 406 -14.70 -15.24 11.06
N ASN A 407 -15.13 -14.20 10.32
CA ASN A 407 -16.41 -14.17 9.63
C ASN A 407 -16.31 -13.29 8.36
N LEU A 408 -15.80 -13.89 7.28
CA LEU A 408 -15.62 -13.22 5.99
C LEU A 408 -16.85 -12.48 5.45
N PRO A 409 -18.08 -13.02 5.57
CA PRO A 409 -19.28 -12.28 5.16
C PRO A 409 -19.44 -10.93 5.83
N MET A 410 -19.04 -10.77 7.08
CA MET A 410 -19.11 -9.48 7.79
C MET A 410 -18.08 -8.47 7.24
N LEU A 411 -16.89 -8.93 6.85
CA LEU A 411 -15.88 -8.10 6.19
C LEU A 411 -16.36 -7.63 4.82
N VAL A 412 -16.88 -8.57 4.02
CA VAL A 412 -17.44 -8.25 2.70
C VAL A 412 -18.62 -7.30 2.81
N ASN A 413 -19.48 -7.44 3.85
CA ASN A 413 -20.55 -6.48 4.11
C ASN A 413 -20.04 -5.07 4.38
N ALA A 414 -19.02 -4.94 5.24
CA ALA A 414 -18.40 -3.65 5.54
C ALA A 414 -17.81 -3.01 4.27
N TYR A 415 -17.10 -3.79 3.47
CA TYR A 415 -16.52 -3.34 2.21
C TYR A 415 -17.57 -2.98 1.16
N ASP A 416 -18.61 -3.77 0.97
CA ASP A 416 -19.69 -3.49 0.01
C ASP A 416 -20.42 -2.18 0.33
N ASN A 417 -20.53 -1.82 1.61
CA ASN A 417 -21.10 -0.54 2.02
C ASN A 417 -20.21 0.66 1.62
N THR A 418 -18.89 0.50 1.55
CA THR A 418 -17.99 1.54 1.01
C THR A 418 -18.26 1.78 -0.48
N ILE A 419 -18.46 0.71 -1.24
CA ILE A 419 -18.79 0.81 -2.67
C ILE A 419 -20.17 1.47 -2.87
N LEU A 420 -21.13 1.14 -2.01
CA LEU A 420 -22.45 1.78 -2.02
C LEU A 420 -22.37 3.29 -1.72
N TYR A 421 -21.49 3.70 -0.81
CA TYR A 421 -21.25 5.12 -0.53
C TYR A 421 -20.56 5.82 -1.70
N THR A 422 -19.57 5.18 -2.32
CA THR A 422 -18.93 5.67 -3.56
C THR A 422 -19.96 5.85 -4.69
N ASP A 423 -20.87 4.89 -4.87
CA ASP A 423 -21.98 4.97 -5.83
C ASP A 423 -22.83 6.24 -5.65
N TYR A 424 -23.17 6.53 -4.40
CA TYR A 424 -23.93 7.75 -4.04
C TYR A 424 -23.15 9.03 -4.37
N LEU A 425 -21.88 9.11 -3.99
CA LEU A 425 -21.06 10.30 -4.22
C LEU A 425 -20.88 10.58 -5.72
N LEU A 426 -20.53 9.55 -6.49
CA LEU A 426 -20.33 9.68 -7.94
C LEU A 426 -21.63 10.02 -8.68
N SER A 427 -22.74 9.40 -8.29
CA SER A 427 -24.04 9.69 -8.91
C SER A 427 -24.47 11.14 -8.69
N ASN A 428 -24.33 11.67 -7.46
CA ASN A 428 -24.63 13.06 -7.16
C ASN A 428 -23.70 14.04 -7.91
N LEU A 429 -22.44 13.67 -8.08
CA LEU A 429 -21.50 14.46 -8.87
C LEU A 429 -21.92 14.51 -10.35
N ILE A 430 -22.32 13.37 -10.94
CA ILE A 430 -22.84 13.32 -12.30
C ILE A 430 -24.07 14.23 -12.46
N ASP A 431 -25.00 14.18 -11.50
CA ASP A 431 -26.21 15.02 -11.55
C ASP A 431 -25.87 16.51 -11.41
N THR A 432 -24.90 16.85 -10.56
CA THR A 432 -24.36 18.22 -10.45
C THR A 432 -23.77 18.69 -11.78
N LEU A 433 -22.87 17.90 -12.37
CA LEU A 433 -22.21 18.23 -13.64
C LEU A 433 -23.22 18.30 -14.80
N ARG A 434 -24.23 17.44 -14.82
CA ARG A 434 -25.31 17.44 -15.80
C ARG A 434 -26.13 18.72 -15.74
N SER A 435 -26.33 19.29 -14.55
CA SER A 435 -27.06 20.55 -14.36
C SER A 435 -26.34 21.79 -14.93
N MET A 436 -25.04 21.66 -15.21
CA MET A 436 -24.18 22.76 -15.70
C MET A 436 -24.14 22.79 -17.22
N THR A 437 -25.26 23.16 -17.84
CA THR A 437 -25.46 23.07 -19.30
C THR A 437 -24.49 23.90 -20.14
N ASP A 438 -23.94 24.99 -19.59
CA ASP A 438 -22.97 25.88 -20.25
C ASP A 438 -21.55 25.29 -20.26
N TRP A 439 -21.32 24.20 -19.51
CA TRP A 439 -20.06 23.53 -19.41
C TRP A 439 -20.10 22.16 -20.11
N ARG A 440 -19.09 21.86 -20.90
CA ARG A 440 -18.82 20.48 -21.29
C ARG A 440 -18.19 19.79 -20.11
N SER A 441 -18.87 18.81 -19.55
CA SER A 441 -18.48 18.18 -18.30
C SER A 441 -18.15 16.70 -18.51
N ALA A 442 -17.07 16.23 -17.90
CA ALA A 442 -16.72 14.82 -17.83
C ALA A 442 -16.35 14.43 -16.40
N LEU A 443 -16.64 13.20 -16.06
CA LEU A 443 -16.21 12.55 -14.82
C LEU A 443 -15.42 11.29 -15.17
N PHE A 444 -14.26 11.11 -14.55
CA PHE A 444 -13.52 9.87 -14.47
C PHE A 444 -13.56 9.37 -13.04
N PHE A 445 -13.80 8.08 -12.86
CA PHE A 445 -13.54 7.37 -11.61
C PHE A 445 -12.61 6.20 -11.92
N VAL A 446 -11.44 6.21 -11.35
CA VAL A 446 -10.42 5.17 -11.51
C VAL A 446 -9.84 4.89 -10.14
N SER A 447 -9.80 3.63 -9.73
CA SER A 447 -9.12 3.27 -8.48
C SER A 447 -7.62 3.23 -8.69
N ASP A 448 -6.87 3.56 -7.66
CA ASP A 448 -5.43 3.43 -7.62
C ASP A 448 -4.99 1.96 -7.64
N HIS A 449 -5.64 1.11 -6.86
CA HIS A 449 -5.50 -0.36 -6.84
C HIS A 449 -6.80 -1.01 -6.33
N GLY A 450 -6.79 -2.33 -6.21
CA GLY A 450 -7.87 -3.09 -5.61
C GLY A 450 -7.52 -3.58 -4.20
N GLU A 451 -8.30 -4.55 -3.67
CA GLU A 451 -8.23 -5.00 -2.28
C GLU A 451 -8.50 -6.50 -2.14
N SER A 452 -7.76 -7.22 -1.29
CA SER A 452 -8.05 -8.60 -0.91
C SER A 452 -8.90 -8.63 0.35
N LEU A 453 -9.98 -9.40 0.32
CA LEU A 453 -10.90 -9.59 1.45
C LEU A 453 -10.89 -11.03 1.97
N GLY A 454 -9.76 -11.74 1.86
CA GLY A 454 -9.57 -13.11 2.33
C GLY A 454 -9.40 -14.14 1.22
N GLU A 455 -9.27 -13.74 -0.04
CA GLU A 455 -8.92 -14.65 -1.13
C GLU A 455 -7.56 -15.29 -0.87
N ASN A 456 -7.50 -16.61 -0.89
CA ASN A 456 -6.31 -17.39 -0.52
C ASN A 456 -5.75 -17.04 0.87
N ASN A 457 -6.61 -16.59 1.80
CA ASN A 457 -6.24 -16.09 3.12
C ASN A 457 -5.35 -14.84 3.07
N ILE A 458 -5.40 -14.08 1.98
CA ILE A 458 -4.73 -12.79 1.80
C ILE A 458 -5.73 -11.68 2.10
N PHE A 459 -5.29 -10.69 2.85
CA PHE A 459 -6.09 -9.53 3.24
C PHE A 459 -5.34 -8.25 2.91
N MET A 460 -6.06 -7.16 2.66
CA MET A 460 -5.49 -5.87 2.29
C MET A 460 -4.85 -5.89 0.89
N HIS A 461 -3.89 -5.03 0.64
CA HIS A 461 -3.22 -4.80 -0.64
C HIS A 461 -1.70 -4.69 -0.45
N GLY A 462 -0.96 -4.36 -1.50
CA GLY A 462 0.47 -4.10 -1.43
C GLY A 462 1.36 -5.32 -1.68
N LEU A 463 0.83 -6.44 -2.16
CA LEU A 463 1.66 -7.54 -2.62
C LEU A 463 2.31 -7.18 -3.97
N PRO A 464 3.56 -7.62 -4.21
CA PRO A 464 4.17 -7.50 -5.52
C PRO A 464 3.23 -8.01 -6.63
N MET A 465 3.16 -7.31 -7.77
CA MET A 465 2.22 -7.61 -8.87
C MET A 465 2.24 -9.08 -9.30
N LYS A 466 3.42 -9.73 -9.27
CA LYS A 466 3.57 -11.16 -9.63
C LYS A 466 2.89 -12.11 -8.64
N LEU A 467 2.69 -11.70 -7.40
CA LEU A 467 2.14 -12.50 -6.31
C LEU A 467 0.70 -12.10 -5.96
N ALA A 468 0.31 -10.90 -6.36
CA ALA A 468 -0.96 -10.31 -6.00
C ALA A 468 -2.13 -11.07 -6.63
N PRO A 469 -3.18 -11.40 -5.86
CA PRO A 469 -4.44 -11.85 -6.43
C PRO A 469 -5.02 -10.77 -7.36
N LYS A 470 -5.74 -11.19 -8.39
CA LYS A 470 -6.36 -10.28 -9.38
C LYS A 470 -7.20 -9.17 -8.75
N VAL A 471 -7.81 -9.44 -7.61
CA VAL A 471 -8.63 -8.48 -6.86
C VAL A 471 -7.81 -7.28 -6.33
N GLN A 472 -6.47 -7.36 -6.26
CA GLN A 472 -5.61 -6.24 -5.89
C GLN A 472 -5.24 -5.33 -7.06
N TYR A 473 -5.46 -5.74 -8.32
CA TYR A 473 -5.14 -4.92 -9.49
C TYR A 473 -6.27 -4.84 -10.54
N GLU A 474 -7.31 -5.68 -10.51
CA GLU A 474 -8.49 -5.47 -11.35
C GLU A 474 -9.38 -4.39 -10.71
N ILE A 475 -9.40 -3.21 -11.34
CA ILE A 475 -10.01 -1.99 -10.81
C ILE A 475 -11.24 -1.54 -11.63
N PRO A 476 -12.16 -0.76 -11.03
CA PRO A 476 -13.16 -0.03 -11.79
C PRO A 476 -12.54 1.15 -12.54
N PHE A 477 -12.99 1.34 -13.79
CA PHE A 477 -12.69 2.48 -14.63
C PHE A 477 -14.00 2.97 -15.26
N LEU A 478 -14.54 4.06 -14.72
CA LEU A 478 -15.84 4.61 -15.09
C LEU A 478 -15.67 5.98 -15.71
N VAL A 479 -16.35 6.23 -16.82
CA VAL A 479 -16.33 7.55 -17.47
C VAL A 479 -17.73 7.98 -17.83
N TRP A 480 -18.09 9.18 -17.40
CA TRP A 480 -19.31 9.85 -17.80
C TRP A 480 -19.00 11.17 -18.53
N THR A 481 -19.77 11.48 -19.58
CA THR A 481 -19.64 12.74 -20.31
C THR A 481 -20.99 13.38 -20.55
N SER A 482 -21.04 14.71 -20.44
CA SER A 482 -22.25 15.47 -20.77
C SER A 482 -22.56 15.45 -22.27
N PRO A 483 -23.82 15.71 -22.67
CA PRO A 483 -24.17 15.83 -24.10
C PRO A 483 -23.32 16.84 -24.86
N GLY A 484 -22.87 17.90 -24.19
CA GLY A 484 -21.99 18.91 -24.78
C GLY A 484 -20.64 18.37 -25.27
N PHE A 485 -20.03 17.42 -24.56
CA PHE A 485 -18.82 16.73 -25.04
C PHE A 485 -19.13 15.79 -26.20
N ARG A 486 -20.18 14.99 -26.12
CA ARG A 486 -20.56 14.06 -27.18
C ARG A 486 -20.84 14.76 -28.50
N ASN A 487 -21.64 15.82 -28.49
CA ASN A 487 -21.96 16.58 -29.68
C ASN A 487 -20.71 17.23 -30.29
N TYR A 488 -19.80 17.74 -29.46
CA TYR A 488 -18.55 18.33 -29.92
C TYR A 488 -17.65 17.30 -30.60
N LYS A 489 -17.47 16.12 -30.00
CA LYS A 489 -16.65 15.04 -30.55
C LYS A 489 -17.22 14.51 -31.87
N ARG A 490 -18.54 14.38 -31.98
CA ARG A 490 -19.22 14.01 -33.24
C ARG A 490 -19.00 15.01 -34.37
N THR A 491 -19.08 16.33 -34.09
CA THR A 491 -18.86 17.38 -35.09
C THR A 491 -17.41 17.53 -35.49
N SER A 492 -16.46 17.21 -34.65
CA SER A 492 -15.02 17.25 -34.96
C SER A 492 -14.49 15.98 -35.62
N ARG A 493 -15.35 15.04 -36.03
CA ARG A 493 -14.98 13.69 -36.53
C ARG A 493 -14.14 12.87 -35.54
N GLN A 494 -14.04 13.29 -34.31
CA GLN A 494 -13.50 12.46 -33.25
C GLN A 494 -14.64 11.55 -32.80
N SER A 495 -14.60 10.30 -33.24
CA SER A 495 -15.61 9.28 -32.98
C SER A 495 -15.86 9.14 -31.47
N GLU A 496 -17.09 8.77 -31.09
CA GLU A 496 -17.32 8.11 -29.81
C GLU A 496 -16.26 7.02 -29.63
N PRO A 497 -15.88 6.65 -28.40
CA PRO A 497 -14.95 5.54 -28.21
C PRO A 497 -15.48 4.38 -29.05
N SER A 498 -14.82 4.07 -30.16
CA SER A 498 -15.15 2.88 -30.91
C SER A 498 -14.59 1.74 -30.09
N ASP A 499 -15.47 0.93 -29.47
CA ASP A 499 -15.07 -0.26 -28.69
C ASP A 499 -14.09 -1.15 -29.47
N ASP A 500 -14.11 -1.09 -30.79
CA ASP A 500 -13.29 -1.90 -31.68
C ASP A 500 -11.80 -1.49 -31.76
N THR A 501 -11.41 -0.32 -31.23
CA THR A 501 -10.01 0.18 -31.31
C THR A 501 -9.29 0.26 -29.97
N LEU A 502 -10.02 0.07 -28.86
CA LEU A 502 -9.44 0.03 -27.53
C LEU A 502 -9.05 -1.41 -27.16
N PRO A 503 -8.01 -1.62 -26.36
CA PRO A 503 -7.73 -2.94 -25.81
C PRO A 503 -8.88 -3.39 -24.90
N ALA A 504 -9.07 -4.71 -24.80
CA ALA A 504 -10.11 -5.29 -23.95
C ALA A 504 -9.97 -4.92 -22.45
N VAL A 505 -8.75 -4.60 -22.03
CA VAL A 505 -8.42 -4.16 -20.67
C VAL A 505 -7.51 -2.94 -20.79
N LEU A 506 -7.92 -1.83 -20.18
CA LEU A 506 -7.14 -0.60 -20.08
C LEU A 506 -6.15 -0.68 -18.93
N ASP A 507 -5.22 0.26 -18.90
CA ASP A 507 -4.44 0.59 -17.70
C ASP A 507 -4.70 2.04 -17.27
N GLN A 508 -4.04 2.47 -16.21
CA GLN A 508 -4.27 3.78 -15.62
C GLN A 508 -3.72 4.95 -16.46
N HIS A 509 -2.74 4.73 -17.35
CA HIS A 509 -2.15 5.78 -18.17
C HIS A 509 -3.13 6.37 -19.21
N TYR A 510 -4.21 5.66 -19.51
CA TYR A 510 -5.30 6.21 -20.34
C TYR A 510 -5.92 7.49 -19.79
N VAL A 511 -5.82 7.73 -18.46
CA VAL A 511 -6.37 8.93 -17.83
C VAL A 511 -5.66 10.19 -18.31
N PHE A 512 -4.32 10.20 -18.30
CA PHE A 512 -3.52 11.37 -18.67
C PHE A 512 -3.92 11.91 -20.04
N HIS A 513 -3.88 11.07 -21.08
CA HIS A 513 -4.13 11.45 -22.45
C HIS A 513 -5.59 11.80 -22.72
N SER A 514 -6.52 11.06 -22.12
CA SER A 514 -7.96 11.30 -22.25
C SER A 514 -8.37 12.65 -21.63
N VAL A 515 -7.80 12.99 -20.49
CA VAL A 515 -8.06 14.28 -19.82
C VAL A 515 -7.52 15.45 -20.65
N LEU A 516 -6.29 15.35 -21.18
CA LEU A 516 -5.72 16.37 -22.05
C LEU A 516 -6.60 16.61 -23.29
N ASN A 517 -7.08 15.55 -23.94
CA ASN A 517 -7.96 15.67 -25.09
C ASN A 517 -9.28 16.36 -24.72
N LEU A 518 -9.93 16.01 -23.61
CA LEU A 518 -11.19 16.65 -23.18
C LEU A 518 -10.99 18.12 -22.82
N LEU A 519 -9.86 18.48 -22.25
CA LEU A 519 -9.50 19.87 -21.95
C LEU A 519 -9.01 20.64 -23.18
N SER A 520 -8.89 19.95 -24.35
CA SER A 520 -8.38 20.52 -25.59
C SER A 520 -6.95 21.07 -25.45
N VAL A 521 -6.12 20.37 -24.71
CA VAL A 521 -4.69 20.62 -24.57
C VAL A 521 -3.96 19.85 -25.67
N GLU A 522 -3.43 20.57 -26.66
CA GLU A 522 -2.56 20.04 -27.70
C GLU A 522 -1.11 20.00 -27.17
N SER A 523 -0.45 18.86 -27.26
CA SER A 523 0.89 18.64 -26.71
C SER A 523 1.63 17.57 -27.48
N PRO A 524 2.96 17.68 -27.67
CA PRO A 524 3.79 16.59 -28.14
C PRO A 524 3.85 15.38 -27.18
N ALA A 525 3.53 15.59 -25.90
CA ALA A 525 3.42 14.51 -24.91
C ALA A 525 2.11 13.69 -25.03
N TYR A 526 1.15 14.15 -25.81
CA TYR A 526 -0.11 13.44 -26.01
C TYR A 526 0.06 12.23 -26.92
N ASP A 527 -0.32 11.07 -26.41
CA ASP A 527 -0.39 9.82 -27.17
C ASP A 527 -1.84 9.45 -27.47
N LYS A 528 -2.20 9.51 -28.75
CA LYS A 528 -3.53 9.14 -29.21
C LYS A 528 -3.88 7.67 -28.95
N THR A 529 -2.91 6.79 -28.84
CA THR A 529 -3.15 5.34 -28.61
C THR A 529 -3.65 5.07 -27.21
N HIS A 530 -3.33 5.95 -26.26
CA HIS A 530 -3.77 5.91 -24.85
C HIS A 530 -4.92 6.89 -24.54
N ASP A 531 -5.68 7.29 -25.56
CA ASP A 531 -6.88 8.12 -25.38
C ASP A 531 -8.15 7.33 -25.66
N ILE A 532 -9.09 7.30 -24.69
CA ILE A 532 -10.38 6.61 -24.83
C ILE A 532 -11.36 7.36 -25.76
N PHE A 533 -11.06 8.59 -26.16
CA PHE A 533 -11.90 9.45 -27.02
C PHE A 533 -11.32 9.72 -28.41
N LYS A 534 -10.33 8.93 -28.82
CA LYS A 534 -9.64 9.06 -30.10
C LYS A 534 -10.53 8.91 -31.33
#